data_225855330e35ba11303d59eefe48aad6
#
_entry.id   225855330e35ba11303d59eefe48aad6
#
_cell.length_a   1.000
_cell.length_b   1.000
_cell.length_c   1.000
_cell.angle_alpha   90.00
_cell.angle_beta   90.00
_cell.angle_gamma   90.00
#
_symmetry.space_group_name_H-M   'P 1'
#
loop_
_entity.id
_entity.type
_entity.pdbx_description
1 polymer ?
#
loop_
_entity_poly.entity_id
_entity_poly.type
_entity_poly.pdbx_seq_one_letter_code
_entity_poly.pdbx_strand_id
1 'polypeptide(L)'
;MKISGVDIRPGNIIEYEGGIWKVAKIQHTQPGKGGAYMQVEMKNLQDGRKTNVRFRSADTVEKVRLDTREYQFLYEDGDMLVFMDGDTYEQINLPADLLGDARPFLQDGMQVQLELWEEKPISVELPAQVEAEIVEADAVVKGQTASSSYKPAVLDNGVRIMVPPHIESGTRIVVDVYEQSYVGKAG
;
A
#
# COMPACT_ATOMS: atom_id res chain seq x y z
N MET A 1 -0.98 23.66 5.20
CA MET A 1 -2.19 24.36 5.67
C MET A 1 -2.51 23.91 7.09
N LYS A 2 -2.60 24.86 7.99
CA LYS A 2 -2.94 24.53 9.39
C LYS A 2 -4.40 24.19 9.54
N ILE A 3 -4.68 23.11 10.25
CA ILE A 3 -6.05 22.71 10.61
C ILE A 3 -6.14 22.52 12.12
N SER A 4 -7.35 22.62 12.64
CA SER A 4 -7.60 22.35 14.06
C SER A 4 -7.68 20.84 14.31
N GLY A 5 -7.39 20.44 15.54
CA GLY A 5 -7.50 19.01 15.93
C GLY A 5 -8.87 18.44 15.60
N VAL A 6 -9.93 19.21 15.79
CA VAL A 6 -11.31 18.79 15.50
C VAL A 6 -11.54 18.53 14.01
N ASP A 7 -10.73 19.11 13.13
CA ASP A 7 -10.87 18.97 11.68
C ASP A 7 -10.07 17.81 11.09
N ILE A 8 -9.31 17.09 11.91
CA ILE A 8 -8.55 15.93 11.45
C ILE A 8 -9.51 14.83 11.01
N ARG A 9 -9.24 14.22 9.86
CA ARG A 9 -10.06 13.12 9.29
C ARG A 9 -9.18 11.99 8.81
N PRO A 10 -9.70 10.76 8.76
CA PRO A 10 -8.96 9.63 8.16
C PRO A 10 -8.52 9.96 6.74
N GLY A 11 -7.30 9.58 6.40
CA GLY A 11 -6.69 9.88 5.11
C GLY A 11 -5.91 11.18 5.06
N ASN A 12 -6.08 12.07 6.05
CA ASN A 12 -5.26 13.27 6.15
C ASN A 12 -3.81 12.90 6.41
N ILE A 13 -2.89 13.68 5.85
CA ILE A 13 -1.47 13.58 6.12
C ILE A 13 -1.06 14.83 6.89
N ILE A 14 -0.48 14.61 8.07
CA ILE A 14 -0.13 15.71 8.98
C ILE A 14 1.34 15.63 9.41
N GLU A 15 1.92 16.77 9.72
CA GLU A 15 3.21 16.83 10.35
C GLU A 15 3.03 16.66 11.87
N TYR A 16 3.85 15.80 12.43
CA TYR A 16 3.87 15.55 13.87
C TYR A 16 5.27 15.09 14.29
N GLU A 17 5.84 15.79 15.27
CA GLU A 17 7.17 15.48 15.82
C GLU A 17 8.26 15.28 14.74
N GLY A 18 8.28 16.16 13.75
CA GLY A 18 9.30 16.14 12.70
C GLY A 18 9.09 15.10 11.60
N GLY A 19 8.02 14.34 11.67
CA GLY A 19 7.67 13.35 10.65
C GLY A 19 6.35 13.64 9.99
N ILE A 20 6.03 12.87 8.96
CA ILE A 20 4.72 12.93 8.32
C ILE A 20 3.96 11.65 8.58
N TRP A 21 2.69 11.80 8.89
CA TRP A 21 1.84 10.71 9.36
C TRP A 21 0.52 10.71 8.62
N LYS A 22 0.06 9.54 8.22
CA LYS A 22 -1.25 9.36 7.62
C LYS A 22 -2.25 8.92 8.68
N VAL A 23 -3.32 9.67 8.81
CA VAL A 23 -4.38 9.38 9.77
C VAL A 23 -5.17 8.16 9.30
N ALA A 24 -5.26 7.14 10.15
CA ALA A 24 -6.01 5.92 9.86
C ALA A 24 -7.39 5.94 10.47
N LYS A 25 -7.48 6.34 11.76
CA LYS A 25 -8.74 6.38 12.49
C LYS A 25 -8.76 7.58 13.42
N ILE A 26 -9.97 8.09 13.67
CA ILE A 26 -10.20 9.15 14.63
C ILE A 26 -11.34 8.77 15.57
N GLN A 27 -11.27 9.29 16.79
CA GLN A 27 -12.37 9.21 17.74
C GLN A 27 -12.50 10.57 18.43
N HIS A 28 -13.62 11.23 18.23
CA HIS A 28 -13.92 12.50 18.89
C HIS A 28 -14.57 12.21 20.24
N THR A 29 -13.98 12.75 21.30
CA THR A 29 -14.51 12.59 22.65
C THR A 29 -14.75 13.96 23.26
N GLN A 30 -15.95 14.13 23.80
CA GLN A 30 -16.33 15.34 24.50
C GLN A 30 -16.74 14.94 25.93
N PRO A 31 -15.79 15.01 26.89
CA PRO A 31 -16.11 14.64 28.27
C PRO A 31 -17.05 15.64 28.91
N GLY A 32 -17.79 15.20 29.91
CA GLY A 32 -18.69 16.07 30.67
C GLY A 32 -18.01 17.17 31.45
N LYS A 33 -16.72 16.99 31.75
CA LYS A 33 -15.84 17.99 32.36
C LYS A 33 -14.54 18.03 31.56
N GLY A 34 -14.13 19.24 31.17
CA GLY A 34 -12.93 19.46 30.37
C GLY A 34 -13.21 19.69 28.90
N GLY A 35 -12.17 20.00 28.14
CA GLY A 35 -12.29 20.28 26.72
C GLY A 35 -12.44 19.02 25.88
N ALA A 36 -13.09 19.15 24.73
CA ALA A 36 -13.17 18.08 23.74
C ALA A 36 -11.78 17.77 23.18
N TYR A 37 -11.56 16.50 22.84
CA TYR A 37 -10.31 16.07 22.21
C TYR A 37 -10.58 15.04 21.12
N MET A 38 -9.60 14.92 20.21
CA MET A 38 -9.58 13.92 19.16
C MET A 38 -8.49 12.92 19.45
N GLN A 39 -8.86 11.65 19.48
CA GLN A 39 -7.88 10.56 19.53
C GLN A 39 -7.60 10.11 18.10
N VAL A 40 -6.35 10.21 17.69
CA VAL A 40 -5.93 10.00 16.31
C VAL A 40 -4.97 8.83 16.24
N GLU A 41 -5.38 7.78 15.53
CA GLU A 41 -4.51 6.67 15.17
C GLU A 41 -3.90 6.97 13.81
N MET A 42 -2.58 6.97 13.74
CA MET A 42 -1.89 7.33 12.50
C MET A 42 -0.62 6.51 12.31
N LYS A 43 -0.18 6.46 11.05
CA LYS A 43 1.00 5.71 10.64
C LYS A 43 2.03 6.65 10.04
N ASN A 44 3.28 6.54 10.49
CA ASN A 44 4.38 7.29 9.92
C ASN A 44 4.65 6.79 8.50
N LEU A 45 4.68 7.70 7.52
CA LEU A 45 4.88 7.35 6.12
C LEU A 45 6.34 7.05 5.77
N GLN A 46 7.27 7.44 6.62
CA GLN A 46 8.71 7.25 6.38
C GLN A 46 9.22 5.93 6.96
N ASP A 47 8.75 5.52 8.13
CA ASP A 47 9.24 4.32 8.82
C ASP A 47 8.17 3.28 9.16
N GLY A 48 6.90 3.57 8.90
CA GLY A 48 5.81 2.63 9.12
C GLY A 48 5.31 2.49 10.55
N ARG A 49 5.89 3.22 11.50
CA ARG A 49 5.43 3.16 12.90
C ARG A 49 3.99 3.62 13.03
N LYS A 50 3.26 2.99 13.92
CA LYS A 50 1.90 3.40 14.27
C LYS A 50 1.90 4.08 15.62
N THR A 51 1.07 5.10 15.78
CA THR A 51 0.92 5.77 17.06
C THR A 51 -0.52 6.25 17.25
N ASN A 52 -0.86 6.46 18.51
CA ASN A 52 -2.12 7.09 18.92
C ASN A 52 -1.78 8.37 19.65
N VAL A 53 -2.33 9.48 19.18
CA VAL A 53 -2.09 10.79 19.76
C VAL A 53 -3.43 11.45 20.09
N ARG A 54 -3.47 12.09 21.24
CA ARG A 54 -4.64 12.85 21.64
C ARG A 54 -4.40 14.33 21.35
N PHE A 55 -5.20 14.88 20.46
CA PHE A 55 -5.18 16.31 20.16
C PHE A 55 -6.38 16.97 20.81
N ARG A 56 -6.16 18.13 21.41
CA ARG A 56 -7.28 18.96 21.84
C ARG A 56 -7.98 19.54 20.60
N SER A 57 -9.28 19.77 20.68
CA SER A 57 -10.03 20.28 19.55
C SER A 57 -9.47 21.61 19.01
N ALA A 58 -8.90 22.44 19.90
CA ALA A 58 -8.32 23.73 19.53
C ALA A 58 -6.83 23.64 19.14
N ASP A 59 -6.18 22.51 19.32
CA ASP A 59 -4.78 22.33 18.86
C ASP A 59 -4.73 22.47 17.34
N THR A 60 -3.59 22.96 16.84
CA THR A 60 -3.37 23.06 15.39
C THR A 60 -2.30 22.09 14.94
N VAL A 61 -2.51 21.51 13.77
CA VAL A 61 -1.54 20.65 13.11
C VAL A 61 -1.37 21.11 11.67
N GLU A 62 -0.20 20.84 11.10
CA GLU A 62 0.06 21.13 9.70
C GLU A 62 -0.42 19.98 8.84
N LYS A 63 -1.42 20.24 8.00
CA LYS A 63 -1.89 19.28 7.00
C LYS A 63 -0.99 19.39 5.77
N VAL A 64 -0.45 18.26 5.35
CA VAL A 64 0.53 18.18 4.27
C VAL A 64 -0.12 17.61 3.03
N ARG A 65 0.27 18.13 1.89
CA ARG A 65 -0.13 17.59 0.59
C ARG A 65 1.09 16.94 -0.05
N LEU A 66 0.93 15.70 -0.48
CA LEU A 66 1.97 14.98 -1.21
C LEU A 66 1.79 15.20 -2.71
N ASP A 67 2.91 15.36 -3.42
CA ASP A 67 2.92 15.34 -4.87
C ASP A 67 2.98 13.91 -5.35
N THR A 68 2.22 13.60 -6.39
CA THR A 68 2.22 12.28 -7.02
C THR A 68 2.82 12.41 -8.41
N ARG A 69 3.81 11.58 -8.71
CA ARG A 69 4.45 11.54 -10.03
C ARG A 69 4.52 10.12 -10.54
N GLU A 70 4.41 9.97 -11.86
CA GLU A 70 4.50 8.68 -12.51
C GLU A 70 5.96 8.36 -12.85
N TYR A 71 6.40 7.19 -12.39
CA TYR A 71 7.73 6.65 -12.66
C TYR A 71 7.62 5.28 -13.27
N GLN A 72 8.68 4.83 -13.94
CA GLN A 72 8.77 3.48 -14.48
C GLN A 72 9.87 2.73 -13.76
N PHE A 73 9.57 1.52 -13.31
CA PHE A 73 10.58 0.65 -12.73
C PHE A 73 11.51 0.11 -13.84
N LEU A 74 12.81 0.24 -13.64
CA LEU A 74 13.79 -0.22 -14.62
C LEU A 74 14.41 -1.55 -14.21
N TYR A 75 15.10 -1.61 -13.07
CA TYR A 75 15.80 -2.81 -12.61
C TYR A 75 16.14 -2.73 -11.13
N GLU A 76 16.49 -3.88 -10.57
CA GLU A 76 17.03 -3.97 -9.21
C GLU A 76 18.55 -3.84 -9.24
N ASP A 77 19.09 -3.11 -8.24
CA ASP A 77 20.53 -2.97 -8.03
C ASP A 77 20.80 -3.23 -6.54
N GLY A 78 21.06 -4.48 -6.18
CA GLY A 78 21.19 -4.91 -4.80
C GLY A 78 19.89 -4.69 -4.04
N ASP A 79 19.97 -3.95 -2.92
CA ASP A 79 18.79 -3.62 -2.11
C ASP A 79 18.07 -2.36 -2.60
N MET A 80 18.54 -1.79 -3.70
CA MET A 80 17.97 -0.58 -4.28
C MET A 80 17.19 -0.92 -5.53
N LEU A 81 16.18 -0.12 -5.80
CA LEU A 81 15.36 -0.22 -7.00
C LEU A 81 15.56 1.05 -7.81
N VAL A 82 15.77 0.91 -9.11
CA VAL A 82 15.99 2.04 -10.01
C VAL A 82 14.71 2.35 -10.75
N PHE A 83 14.26 3.60 -10.63
CA PHE A 83 13.07 4.12 -11.30
C PHE A 83 13.43 5.30 -12.19
N MET A 84 12.67 5.51 -13.24
CA MET A 84 12.84 6.62 -14.16
C MET A 84 11.59 7.47 -14.19
N ASP A 85 11.77 8.79 -14.04
CA ASP A 85 10.67 9.76 -14.17
C ASP A 85 10.08 9.71 -15.57
N GLY A 86 8.74 9.58 -15.66
CA GLY A 86 8.04 9.49 -16.95
C GLY A 86 8.13 10.77 -17.78
N ASP A 87 8.35 11.91 -17.15
CA ASP A 87 8.41 13.21 -17.83
C ASP A 87 9.84 13.65 -18.14
N THR A 88 10.74 13.56 -17.15
CA THR A 88 12.10 14.10 -17.25
C THR A 88 13.14 13.06 -17.67
N TYR A 89 12.79 11.77 -17.56
CA TYR A 89 13.67 10.63 -17.79
C TYR A 89 14.85 10.54 -16.81
N GLU A 90 14.82 11.33 -15.75
CA GLU A 90 15.81 11.22 -14.68
C GLU A 90 15.61 9.93 -13.91
N GLN A 91 16.72 9.28 -13.55
CA GLN A 91 16.70 8.05 -12.78
C GLN A 91 16.95 8.33 -11.31
N ILE A 92 16.24 7.61 -10.46
CA ILE A 92 16.45 7.67 -9.01
C ILE A 92 16.54 6.24 -8.47
N ASN A 93 17.28 6.12 -7.36
CA ASN A 93 17.44 4.86 -6.64
C ASN A 93 16.65 4.96 -5.33
N LEU A 94 15.80 3.96 -5.08
CA LEU A 94 14.99 3.91 -3.86
C LEU A 94 15.23 2.58 -3.15
N PRO A 95 15.20 2.58 -1.80
CA PRO A 95 15.29 1.32 -1.06
C PRO A 95 14.10 0.42 -1.39
N ALA A 96 14.36 -0.87 -1.57
CA ALA A 96 13.31 -1.84 -1.82
C ALA A 96 12.29 -1.93 -0.68
N ASP A 97 12.71 -1.57 0.53
CA ASP A 97 11.85 -1.56 1.72
C ASP A 97 10.63 -0.63 1.59
N LEU A 98 10.70 0.37 0.72
CA LEU A 98 9.56 1.27 0.48
C LEU A 98 8.35 0.55 -0.10
N LEU A 99 8.55 -0.59 -0.75
CA LEU A 99 7.47 -1.37 -1.34
C LEU A 99 6.80 -2.33 -0.37
N GLY A 100 7.48 -2.67 0.74
CA GLY A 100 6.95 -3.62 1.70
C GLY A 100 6.53 -4.92 1.04
N ASP A 101 5.34 -5.40 1.36
CA ASP A 101 4.81 -6.66 0.84
C ASP A 101 4.46 -6.62 -0.66
N ALA A 102 4.42 -5.44 -1.27
CA ALA A 102 4.16 -5.31 -2.70
C ALA A 102 5.40 -5.61 -3.56
N ARG A 103 6.59 -5.64 -2.97
CA ARG A 103 7.84 -5.84 -3.71
C ARG A 103 7.83 -7.04 -4.67
N PRO A 104 7.33 -8.24 -4.30
CA PRO A 104 7.33 -9.37 -5.23
C PRO A 104 6.50 -9.15 -6.49
N PHE A 105 5.56 -8.21 -6.47
CA PHE A 105 4.70 -7.91 -7.62
C PHE A 105 5.30 -6.88 -8.57
N LEU A 106 6.44 -6.30 -8.23
CA LEU A 106 7.12 -5.35 -9.09
C LEU A 106 7.68 -6.06 -10.32
N GLN A 107 7.35 -5.56 -11.51
CA GLN A 107 7.77 -6.14 -12.78
C GLN A 107 8.57 -5.12 -13.59
N ASP A 108 9.55 -5.61 -14.35
CA ASP A 108 10.38 -4.75 -15.20
C ASP A 108 9.51 -3.94 -16.16
N GLY A 109 9.77 -2.64 -16.23
CA GLY A 109 9.01 -1.73 -17.08
C GLY A 109 7.67 -1.30 -16.52
N MET A 110 7.31 -1.75 -15.31
CA MET A 110 6.04 -1.39 -14.69
C MET A 110 5.98 0.09 -14.37
N GLN A 111 4.83 0.71 -14.66
CA GLN A 111 4.57 2.07 -14.24
C GLN A 111 4.06 2.09 -12.81
N VAL A 112 4.64 2.97 -11.99
CA VAL A 112 4.32 3.11 -10.59
C VAL A 112 4.04 4.57 -10.28
N GLN A 113 3.41 4.83 -9.16
CA GLN A 113 3.18 6.18 -8.66
C GLN A 113 4.07 6.43 -7.46
N LEU A 114 4.87 7.49 -7.53
CA LEU A 114 5.64 7.94 -6.38
C LEU A 114 4.91 9.08 -5.69
N GLU A 115 4.81 8.99 -4.39
CA GLU A 115 4.37 10.09 -3.57
C GLU A 115 5.59 10.80 -2.99
N LEU A 116 5.66 12.12 -3.18
CA LEU A 116 6.79 12.94 -2.76
C LEU A 116 6.34 14.02 -1.79
N TRP A 117 7.15 14.22 -0.77
CA TRP A 117 7.02 15.34 0.17
C TRP A 117 8.28 16.19 0.08
N GLU A 118 8.13 17.45 -0.35
CA GLU A 118 9.25 18.37 -0.54
C GLU A 118 10.36 17.73 -1.40
N GLU A 119 9.97 17.16 -2.54
CA GLU A 119 10.85 16.47 -3.51
C GLU A 119 11.49 15.19 -2.99
N LYS A 120 11.10 14.71 -1.80
CA LYS A 120 11.60 13.45 -1.24
C LYS A 120 10.59 12.34 -1.48
N PRO A 121 10.99 11.22 -2.10
CA PRO A 121 10.09 10.08 -2.24
C PRO A 121 9.73 9.48 -0.88
N ILE A 122 8.43 9.33 -0.64
CA ILE A 122 7.90 8.79 0.61
C ILE A 122 7.39 7.37 0.42
N SER A 123 6.70 7.12 -0.71
CA SER A 123 6.13 5.81 -0.98
C SER A 123 6.09 5.55 -2.46
N VAL A 124 6.06 4.26 -2.81
CA VAL A 124 5.88 3.77 -4.17
C VAL A 124 4.61 2.96 -4.20
N GLU A 125 3.69 3.34 -5.09
CA GLU A 125 2.42 2.63 -5.23
C GLU A 125 2.40 1.92 -6.57
N LEU A 126 2.21 0.61 -6.54
CA LEU A 126 2.04 -0.23 -7.72
C LEU A 126 0.59 -0.14 -8.21
N PRO A 127 0.33 -0.53 -9.47
CA PRO A 127 -1.05 -0.74 -9.91
C PRO A 127 -1.77 -1.66 -8.92
N ALA A 128 -3.03 -1.37 -8.66
CA ALA A 128 -3.81 -2.13 -7.67
C ALA A 128 -3.93 -3.60 -8.06
N GLN A 129 -3.94 -3.89 -9.36
CA GLN A 129 -4.09 -5.25 -9.88
C GLN A 129 -2.99 -5.54 -10.88
N VAL A 130 -2.46 -6.76 -10.82
CA VAL A 130 -1.46 -7.26 -11.77
C VAL A 130 -1.85 -8.67 -12.20
N GLU A 131 -1.31 -9.08 -13.36
CA GLU A 131 -1.43 -10.46 -13.81
C GLU A 131 -0.27 -11.29 -13.28
N ALA A 132 -0.55 -12.52 -12.90
CA ALA A 132 0.46 -13.47 -12.45
C ALA A 132 0.06 -14.89 -12.86
N GLU A 133 1.04 -15.76 -12.99
CA GLU A 133 0.81 -17.16 -13.32
C GLU A 133 0.84 -18.02 -12.05
N ILE A 134 -0.09 -18.95 -11.95
CA ILE A 134 -0.10 -19.96 -10.90
C ILE A 134 0.95 -21.01 -11.27
N VAL A 135 1.97 -21.17 -10.45
CA VAL A 135 3.02 -22.19 -10.69
C VAL A 135 2.80 -23.45 -9.87
N GLU A 136 2.03 -23.36 -8.79
CA GLU A 136 1.72 -24.49 -7.93
C GLU A 136 0.32 -24.33 -7.36
N ALA A 137 -0.52 -25.34 -7.51
CA ALA A 137 -1.84 -25.40 -6.91
C ALA A 137 -2.29 -26.87 -6.88
N ASP A 138 -3.10 -27.23 -5.90
CA ASP A 138 -3.68 -28.55 -5.84
C ASP A 138 -4.54 -28.81 -7.07
N ALA A 139 -4.48 -30.03 -7.58
CA ALA A 139 -5.25 -30.43 -8.74
C ALA A 139 -6.75 -30.39 -8.46
N VAL A 140 -7.52 -30.10 -9.50
CA VAL A 140 -8.98 -30.20 -9.44
C VAL A 140 -9.34 -31.68 -9.37
N VAL A 141 -10.10 -32.07 -8.35
CA VAL A 141 -10.57 -33.45 -8.21
C VAL A 141 -12.01 -33.56 -8.75
N LYS A 142 -12.17 -34.34 -9.82
CA LYS A 142 -13.49 -34.61 -10.40
C LYS A 142 -14.33 -35.45 -9.43
N GLY A 143 -15.58 -35.05 -9.25
CA GLY A 143 -16.55 -35.82 -8.46
C GLY A 143 -16.60 -35.47 -6.98
N GLN A 144 -15.73 -34.62 -6.50
CA GLN A 144 -15.95 -34.02 -5.18
C GLN A 144 -17.06 -32.99 -5.28
N THR A 145 -18.06 -33.13 -4.46
CA THR A 145 -19.05 -32.06 -4.24
C THR A 145 -18.26 -30.82 -3.92
N ALA A 146 -18.45 -29.82 -4.72
CA ALA A 146 -17.73 -28.58 -4.63
C ALA A 146 -17.77 -28.00 -3.20
N SER A 147 -16.69 -28.20 -2.47
CA SER A 147 -16.38 -27.31 -1.39
C SER A 147 -16.19 -25.93 -2.03
N SER A 148 -16.96 -24.94 -1.59
CA SER A 148 -16.79 -23.55 -2.01
C SER A 148 -15.54 -22.94 -1.40
N SER A 149 -14.75 -23.73 -0.66
CA SER A 149 -13.53 -23.27 0.01
C SER A 149 -12.40 -23.05 -0.97
N TYR A 150 -11.73 -21.92 -0.82
CA TYR A 150 -10.54 -21.62 -1.59
C TYR A 150 -9.39 -22.55 -1.16
N LYS A 151 -8.44 -22.74 -2.05
CA LYS A 151 -7.26 -23.56 -1.82
C LYS A 151 -5.99 -22.73 -1.96
N PRO A 152 -4.88 -23.12 -1.30
CA PRO A 152 -3.60 -22.42 -1.46
C PRO A 152 -3.04 -22.59 -2.87
N ALA A 153 -2.40 -21.54 -3.36
CA ALA A 153 -1.66 -21.56 -4.62
C ALA A 153 -0.42 -20.69 -4.49
N VAL A 154 0.58 -20.96 -5.32
CA VAL A 154 1.81 -20.18 -5.37
C VAL A 154 1.90 -19.51 -6.73
N LEU A 155 2.17 -18.22 -6.72
CA LEU A 155 2.36 -17.41 -7.92
C LEU A 155 3.80 -17.51 -8.41
N ASP A 156 4.02 -17.13 -9.67
CA ASP A 156 5.35 -17.12 -10.29
C ASP A 156 6.35 -16.19 -9.59
N ASN A 157 5.87 -15.24 -8.79
CA ASN A 157 6.73 -14.39 -7.97
C ASN A 157 7.00 -14.96 -6.57
N GLY A 158 6.53 -16.19 -6.28
CA GLY A 158 6.73 -16.86 -5.00
C GLY A 158 5.69 -16.53 -3.93
N VAL A 159 4.77 -15.63 -4.18
CA VAL A 159 3.74 -15.25 -3.20
C VAL A 159 2.66 -16.32 -3.15
N ARG A 160 2.22 -16.64 -1.94
CA ARG A 160 1.12 -17.59 -1.71
C ARG A 160 -0.18 -16.84 -1.55
N ILE A 161 -1.20 -17.30 -2.28
CA ILE A 161 -2.55 -16.74 -2.19
C ILE A 161 -3.58 -17.87 -2.16
N MET A 162 -4.79 -17.51 -1.81
CA MET A 162 -5.93 -18.44 -1.87
C MET A 162 -6.67 -18.23 -3.18
N VAL A 163 -7.00 -19.32 -3.86
CA VAL A 163 -7.70 -19.29 -5.15
C VAL A 163 -8.91 -20.21 -5.10
N PRO A 164 -9.91 -19.99 -5.98
CA PRO A 164 -11.04 -20.92 -6.09
C PRO A 164 -10.58 -22.34 -6.43
N PRO A 165 -11.35 -23.37 -6.04
CA PRO A 165 -10.94 -24.77 -6.23
C PRO A 165 -10.68 -25.17 -7.67
N HIS A 166 -11.32 -24.50 -8.65
CA HIS A 166 -11.18 -24.85 -10.08
C HIS A 166 -9.93 -24.28 -10.76
N ILE A 167 -9.14 -23.48 -10.04
CA ILE A 167 -7.93 -22.87 -10.60
C ILE A 167 -6.79 -23.90 -10.56
N GLU A 168 -6.14 -24.09 -11.71
CA GLU A 168 -5.04 -25.06 -11.86
C GLU A 168 -3.70 -24.35 -12.07
N SER A 169 -2.61 -25.09 -11.82
CA SER A 169 -1.27 -24.69 -12.21
C SER A 169 -1.23 -24.31 -13.70
N GLY A 170 -0.49 -23.27 -14.03
CA GLY A 170 -0.38 -22.77 -15.39
C GLY A 170 -1.43 -21.74 -15.76
N THR A 171 -2.41 -21.49 -14.90
CA THR A 171 -3.44 -20.49 -15.16
C THR A 171 -2.89 -19.10 -14.88
N ARG A 172 -3.13 -18.15 -15.78
CA ARG A 172 -2.87 -16.73 -15.50
C ARG A 172 -4.09 -16.11 -14.86
N ILE A 173 -3.86 -15.37 -13.79
CA ILE A 173 -4.92 -14.74 -13.00
C ILE A 173 -4.61 -13.27 -12.77
N VAL A 174 -5.61 -12.52 -12.38
CA VAL A 174 -5.49 -11.15 -11.89
C VAL A 174 -5.47 -11.20 -10.36
N VAL A 175 -4.51 -10.51 -9.76
CA VAL A 175 -4.29 -10.48 -8.32
C VAL A 175 -4.35 -9.04 -7.84
N ASP A 176 -5.00 -8.81 -6.70
CA ASP A 176 -4.91 -7.54 -6.00
C ASP A 176 -3.58 -7.51 -5.24
N VAL A 177 -2.74 -6.53 -5.55
CA VAL A 177 -1.37 -6.44 -5.02
C VAL A 177 -1.37 -6.20 -3.52
N TYR A 178 -2.23 -5.34 -3.04
CA TYR A 178 -2.21 -4.90 -1.64
C TYR A 178 -2.95 -5.84 -0.71
N GLU A 179 -4.01 -6.45 -1.19
CA GLU A 179 -4.74 -7.46 -0.42
C GLU A 179 -4.16 -8.86 -0.63
N GLN A 180 -3.31 -9.03 -1.64
CA GLN A 180 -2.72 -10.31 -2.03
C GLN A 180 -3.79 -11.37 -2.19
N SER A 181 -4.78 -11.03 -3.02
CA SER A 181 -5.97 -11.85 -3.20
C SER A 181 -6.30 -12.06 -4.67
N TYR A 182 -6.95 -13.17 -4.95
CA TYR A 182 -7.44 -13.52 -6.28
C TYR A 182 -8.59 -12.59 -6.68
N VAL A 183 -8.51 -12.05 -7.89
CA VAL A 183 -9.57 -11.19 -8.46
C VAL A 183 -10.35 -11.93 -9.53
N GLY A 184 -9.66 -12.60 -10.46
CA GLY A 184 -10.29 -13.32 -11.55
C GLY A 184 -9.25 -13.94 -12.47
N LYS A 185 -9.69 -14.63 -13.51
CA LYS A 185 -8.79 -15.10 -14.56
C LYS A 185 -8.36 -13.94 -15.43
N ALA A 186 -7.10 -13.97 -15.88
CA ALA A 186 -6.58 -13.00 -16.83
C ALA A 186 -7.11 -13.32 -18.25
N GLY A 187 -7.29 -12.30 -19.01
CA GLY A 187 -7.76 -12.44 -20.38
C GLY A 187 -9.06 -11.76 -20.64
#